data_f2d6ecb28a7634a4a0246a7aff344120
#
_entry.id   f2d6ecb28a7634a4a0246a7aff344120
#
_cell.length_a   1.000
_cell.length_b   1.000
_cell.length_c   1.000
_cell.angle_alpha   90.00
_cell.angle_beta   90.00
_cell.angle_gamma   90.00
#
_symmetry.space_group_name_H-M   'P 1'
#
loop_
_entity.id
_entity.type
_entity.pdbx_description
1 polymer ?
#
loop_
_entity_poly.entity_id
_entity_poly.type
_entity_poly.pdbx_seq_one_letter_code
_entity_poly.pdbx_strand_id
1 'polypeptide(L)'
;MAAIALGAMACSNNNEPGIEPVVLNGTYDGLVSMSVMGKNMGNSFVSFKVTSVSDGVAKLTVPELGSGPMTISSFDIEDVSVVKEGNTYKISKKENESIVVNEVSYTVSDVEGTVENGKADIHLKITPAAMGMAISLDFTTEYAADAVVGKWAGNLNMTVEMGGGKTMEMEPLAMTLTVEKIDDNTVTVTTEEFAAMENMTIPAFTIEDVAAAKAGGNTVTLSKDDFSMVIGGSNYKFTSFTGEYSKGVFTLHFGMTPDAMAAMGMKISCTFTTATSAEEE
;
A
#
# COMPACT_ATOMS: atom_id res chain seq x y z
N MET A 1 -38.97 -67.83 4.30
CA MET A 1 -38.97 -67.01 3.08
C MET A 1 -39.32 -65.58 3.51
N ALA A 2 -38.37 -64.69 3.54
CA ALA A 2 -38.55 -63.30 3.92
C ALA A 2 -38.65 -62.48 2.63
N ALA A 3 -39.73 -61.74 2.47
CA ALA A 3 -39.93 -60.83 1.36
C ALA A 3 -39.34 -59.45 1.70
N ILE A 4 -38.37 -59.03 0.91
CA ILE A 4 -37.76 -57.71 1.01
C ILE A 4 -38.59 -56.77 0.13
N ALA A 5 -39.28 -55.80 0.74
CA ALA A 5 -39.92 -54.69 0.03
C ALA A 5 -38.88 -53.62 -0.29
N LEU A 6 -38.55 -53.46 -1.59
CA LEU A 6 -37.80 -52.29 -2.08
C LEU A 6 -38.76 -51.08 -2.12
N GLY A 7 -38.54 -50.16 -1.17
CA GLY A 7 -39.14 -48.85 -1.25
C GLY A 7 -38.38 -47.99 -2.25
N ALA A 8 -39.03 -47.61 -3.36
CA ALA A 8 -38.51 -46.64 -4.29
C ALA A 8 -38.54 -45.26 -3.64
N MET A 9 -37.40 -44.73 -3.27
CA MET A 9 -37.22 -43.30 -2.96
C MET A 9 -37.24 -42.51 -4.26
N ALA A 10 -38.36 -41.85 -4.53
CA ALA A 10 -38.42 -40.81 -5.54
C ALA A 10 -37.57 -39.64 -5.10
N CYS A 11 -36.36 -39.50 -5.68
CA CYS A 11 -35.62 -38.25 -5.58
C CYS A 11 -36.38 -37.20 -6.40
N SER A 12 -37.08 -36.32 -5.71
CA SER A 12 -37.60 -35.06 -6.26
C SER A 12 -36.37 -34.18 -6.56
N ASN A 13 -35.95 -34.16 -7.83
CA ASN A 13 -35.01 -33.14 -8.33
C ASN A 13 -35.77 -31.83 -8.51
N ASN A 14 -35.97 -31.11 -7.41
CA ASN A 14 -36.24 -29.69 -7.48
C ASN A 14 -34.91 -28.96 -7.70
N ASN A 15 -34.46 -28.90 -8.95
CA ASN A 15 -33.48 -27.95 -9.40
C ASN A 15 -34.15 -26.56 -9.51
N GLU A 16 -34.58 -25.97 -8.42
CA GLU A 16 -34.60 -24.52 -8.34
C GLU A 16 -33.13 -24.07 -8.34
N PRO A 17 -32.74 -23.11 -9.21
CA PRO A 17 -31.41 -22.52 -9.11
C PRO A 17 -31.34 -21.90 -7.73
N GLY A 18 -30.63 -22.57 -6.81
CA GLY A 18 -30.42 -22.07 -5.46
C GLY A 18 -29.77 -20.71 -5.57
N ILE A 19 -30.42 -19.69 -5.04
CA ILE A 19 -29.83 -18.34 -4.92
C ILE A 19 -28.61 -18.55 -4.03
N GLU A 20 -27.42 -18.43 -4.62
CA GLU A 20 -26.19 -18.52 -3.83
C GLU A 20 -26.17 -17.37 -2.80
N PRO A 21 -25.85 -17.65 -1.54
CA PRO A 21 -25.81 -16.62 -0.51
C PRO A 21 -24.78 -15.56 -0.87
N VAL A 22 -25.13 -14.30 -0.64
CA VAL A 22 -24.22 -13.17 -0.83
C VAL A 22 -23.24 -13.12 0.35
N VAL A 23 -22.02 -13.55 0.11
CA VAL A 23 -20.95 -13.59 1.10
C VAL A 23 -19.81 -12.69 0.64
N LEU A 24 -19.42 -11.74 1.50
CA LEU A 24 -18.28 -10.85 1.28
C LEU A 24 -17.37 -10.91 2.51
N ASN A 25 -16.21 -11.54 2.34
CA ASN A 25 -15.15 -11.56 3.35
C ASN A 25 -13.86 -11.05 2.73
N GLY A 26 -13.19 -10.12 3.41
CA GLY A 26 -11.91 -9.62 2.94
C GLY A 26 -11.28 -8.65 3.91
N THR A 27 -9.96 -8.51 3.77
CA THR A 27 -9.19 -7.41 4.36
C THR A 27 -8.67 -6.60 3.19
N TYR A 28 -8.92 -5.29 3.22
CA TYR A 28 -8.61 -4.37 2.14
C TYR A 28 -7.60 -3.37 2.68
N ASP A 29 -6.38 -3.44 2.17
CA ASP A 29 -5.32 -2.51 2.51
C ASP A 29 -5.38 -1.31 1.58
N GLY A 30 -5.36 -0.11 2.12
CA GLY A 30 -5.54 1.08 1.30
C GLY A 30 -5.25 2.37 2.03
N LEU A 31 -5.55 3.45 1.33
CA LEU A 31 -5.42 4.81 1.82
C LEU A 31 -6.79 5.30 2.32
N VAL A 32 -6.85 5.78 3.56
CA VAL A 32 -7.99 6.55 4.05
C VAL A 32 -7.65 8.03 4.06
N SER A 33 -8.50 8.82 3.45
CA SER A 33 -8.48 10.29 3.54
C SER A 33 -9.50 10.74 4.57
N MET A 34 -9.07 11.58 5.51
CA MET A 34 -9.94 12.15 6.55
C MET A 34 -10.21 13.61 6.25
N SER A 35 -11.46 14.04 6.31
CA SER A 35 -11.81 15.45 6.14
C SER A 35 -12.87 15.90 7.15
N VAL A 36 -12.77 17.16 7.57
CA VAL A 36 -13.74 17.84 8.44
C VAL A 36 -14.19 19.12 7.74
N MET A 37 -15.50 19.29 7.54
CA MET A 37 -16.06 20.44 6.82
C MET A 37 -15.41 20.66 5.43
N GLY A 38 -15.07 19.57 4.74
CA GLY A 38 -14.41 19.59 3.42
C GLY A 38 -12.91 19.92 3.44
N LYS A 39 -12.32 20.17 4.61
CA LYS A 39 -10.87 20.39 4.74
C LYS A 39 -10.17 19.07 5.04
N ASN A 40 -9.21 18.68 4.21
CA ASN A 40 -8.40 17.48 4.42
C ASN A 40 -7.59 17.61 5.71
N MET A 41 -7.67 16.58 6.57
CA MET A 41 -6.97 16.47 7.85
C MET A 41 -5.77 15.52 7.78
N GLY A 42 -5.58 14.86 6.64
CA GLY A 42 -4.50 13.92 6.38
C GLY A 42 -4.98 12.60 5.81
N ASN A 43 -4.03 11.83 5.33
CA ASN A 43 -4.23 10.49 4.79
C ASN A 43 -3.42 9.49 5.62
N SER A 44 -3.89 8.24 5.70
CA SER A 44 -3.18 7.15 6.37
C SER A 44 -3.40 5.83 5.65
N PHE A 45 -2.36 5.00 5.55
CA PHE A 45 -2.51 3.61 5.13
C PHE A 45 -3.11 2.80 6.27
N VAL A 46 -4.17 2.08 5.96
CA VAL A 46 -4.93 1.29 6.94
C VAL A 46 -5.52 0.05 6.28
N SER A 47 -6.02 -0.87 7.11
CA SER A 47 -6.69 -2.09 6.64
C SER A 47 -8.13 -2.10 7.12
N PHE A 48 -9.09 -1.97 6.20
CA PHE A 48 -10.50 -2.21 6.47
C PHE A 48 -10.80 -3.71 6.34
N LYS A 49 -11.68 -4.22 7.19
CA LYS A 49 -12.09 -5.63 7.13
C LYS A 49 -13.60 -5.74 7.00
N VAL A 50 -14.04 -6.55 6.04
CA VAL A 50 -15.46 -6.93 5.89
C VAL A 50 -15.57 -8.41 6.26
N THR A 51 -16.56 -8.73 7.09
CA THR A 51 -16.83 -10.10 7.52
C THR A 51 -18.31 -10.37 7.39
N SER A 52 -18.70 -11.31 6.52
CA SER A 52 -20.09 -11.76 6.40
C SER A 52 -20.58 -12.38 7.71
N VAL A 53 -21.76 -11.96 8.14
CA VAL A 53 -22.47 -12.46 9.31
C VAL A 53 -23.60 -13.39 8.88
N SER A 54 -24.32 -13.02 7.82
CA SER A 54 -25.38 -13.82 7.21
C SER A 54 -25.50 -13.47 5.73
N ASP A 55 -26.47 -14.07 5.02
CA ASP A 55 -26.74 -13.76 3.62
C ASP A 55 -27.07 -12.25 3.45
N GLY A 56 -26.26 -11.57 2.65
CA GLY A 56 -26.39 -10.15 2.36
C GLY A 56 -26.16 -9.20 3.55
N VAL A 57 -25.60 -9.69 4.67
CA VAL A 57 -25.27 -8.89 5.85
C VAL A 57 -23.83 -9.13 6.27
N ALA A 58 -23.12 -8.06 6.52
CA ALA A 58 -21.73 -8.09 6.97
C ALA A 58 -21.47 -7.13 8.13
N LYS A 59 -20.35 -7.34 8.77
CA LYS A 59 -19.71 -6.44 9.71
C LYS A 59 -18.55 -5.75 9.01
N LEU A 60 -18.44 -4.43 9.13
CA LEU A 60 -17.31 -3.63 8.67
C LEU A 60 -16.47 -3.21 9.86
N THR A 61 -15.24 -3.70 9.95
CA THR A 61 -14.26 -3.26 10.96
C THR A 61 -13.48 -2.08 10.41
N VAL A 62 -13.61 -0.94 11.07
CA VAL A 62 -12.83 0.28 10.84
C VAL A 62 -11.57 0.19 11.71
N PRO A 63 -10.37 0.35 11.14
CA PRO A 63 -9.12 0.31 11.91
C PRO A 63 -8.95 1.56 12.77
N GLU A 64 -7.92 1.58 13.60
CA GLU A 64 -7.51 2.80 14.29
C GLU A 64 -7.09 3.87 13.28
N LEU A 65 -7.60 5.10 13.47
CA LEU A 65 -7.41 6.23 12.58
C LEU A 65 -6.84 7.44 13.31
N GLY A 66 -6.06 8.24 12.59
CA GLY A 66 -5.48 9.46 13.14
C GLY A 66 -4.21 9.22 13.96
N SER A 67 -3.78 10.22 14.69
CA SER A 67 -2.61 10.16 15.56
C SER A 67 -2.71 11.15 16.72
N GLY A 68 -2.05 10.85 17.84
CA GLY A 68 -2.03 11.70 19.02
C GLY A 68 -3.42 11.95 19.61
N PRO A 69 -3.77 13.18 19.97
CA PRO A 69 -5.04 13.48 20.66
C PRO A 69 -6.29 13.30 19.80
N MET A 70 -6.14 13.13 18.49
CA MET A 70 -7.24 12.90 17.55
C MET A 70 -7.30 11.45 17.06
N THR A 71 -6.80 10.50 17.84
CA THR A 71 -6.89 9.08 17.51
C THR A 71 -8.31 8.58 17.73
N ILE A 72 -8.87 7.94 16.72
CA ILE A 72 -10.11 7.17 16.78
C ILE A 72 -9.71 5.70 16.82
N SER A 73 -9.95 5.04 17.94
CA SER A 73 -9.62 3.61 18.08
C SER A 73 -10.47 2.75 17.13
N SER A 74 -9.98 1.57 16.81
CA SER A 74 -10.69 0.61 15.96
C SER A 74 -12.07 0.27 16.51
N PHE A 75 -13.07 0.11 15.63
CA PHE A 75 -14.44 -0.26 15.98
C PHE A 75 -15.10 -1.05 14.85
N ASP A 76 -16.17 -1.74 15.21
CA ASP A 76 -17.01 -2.49 14.28
C ASP A 76 -18.31 -1.72 13.98
N ILE A 77 -18.75 -1.79 12.74
CA ILE A 77 -20.07 -1.36 12.28
C ILE A 77 -20.84 -2.62 11.93
N GLU A 78 -21.88 -2.90 12.68
CA GLU A 78 -22.70 -4.09 12.51
C GLU A 78 -23.80 -3.88 11.45
N ASP A 79 -24.40 -4.96 10.98
CA ASP A 79 -25.57 -4.96 10.08
C ASP A 79 -25.39 -4.13 8.81
N VAL A 80 -24.20 -4.17 8.21
CA VAL A 80 -23.92 -3.56 6.92
C VAL A 80 -24.54 -4.43 5.83
N SER A 81 -25.43 -3.87 5.02
CA SER A 81 -26.05 -4.55 3.88
C SER A 81 -25.03 -4.78 2.77
N VAL A 82 -25.01 -5.97 2.21
CA VAL A 82 -24.18 -6.38 1.08
C VAL A 82 -25.07 -6.87 -0.06
N VAL A 83 -24.98 -6.23 -1.21
CA VAL A 83 -25.71 -6.61 -2.42
C VAL A 83 -24.72 -6.93 -3.52
N LYS A 84 -24.86 -8.09 -4.16
CA LYS A 84 -24.01 -8.48 -5.28
C LYS A 84 -24.67 -8.12 -6.61
N GLU A 85 -24.01 -7.31 -7.41
CA GLU A 85 -24.41 -6.94 -8.77
C GLU A 85 -23.30 -7.33 -9.75
N GLY A 86 -23.46 -8.49 -10.39
CA GLY A 86 -22.41 -9.05 -11.24
C GLY A 86 -21.15 -9.38 -10.44
N ASN A 87 -20.03 -8.74 -10.76
CA ASN A 87 -18.75 -8.92 -10.07
C ASN A 87 -18.52 -7.89 -8.95
N THR A 88 -19.44 -6.93 -8.79
CA THR A 88 -19.34 -5.86 -7.80
C THR A 88 -20.22 -6.17 -6.59
N TYR A 89 -19.69 -6.03 -5.40
CA TYR A 89 -20.44 -6.00 -4.16
C TYR A 89 -20.66 -4.55 -3.76
N LYS A 90 -21.91 -4.16 -3.52
CA LYS A 90 -22.27 -2.88 -2.92
C LYS A 90 -22.46 -3.08 -1.43
N ILE A 91 -21.83 -2.24 -0.62
CA ILE A 91 -22.01 -2.21 0.82
C ILE A 91 -22.72 -0.91 1.21
N SER A 92 -23.66 -0.98 2.16
CA SER A 92 -24.35 0.20 2.63
C SER A 92 -24.99 -0.02 4.00
N LYS A 93 -25.11 1.07 4.77
CA LYS A 93 -25.93 1.10 5.99
C LYS A 93 -26.72 2.41 6.01
N LYS A 94 -28.04 2.31 5.96
CA LYS A 94 -28.94 3.46 5.87
C LYS A 94 -29.20 4.13 7.21
N GLU A 95 -29.15 3.35 8.29
CA GLU A 95 -29.43 3.84 9.62
C GLU A 95 -28.15 4.28 10.31
N ASN A 96 -28.22 5.42 10.99
CA ASN A 96 -27.11 5.86 11.83
C ASN A 96 -26.93 4.91 12.99
N GLU A 97 -25.69 4.61 13.32
CA GLU A 97 -25.33 3.77 14.45
C GLU A 97 -24.59 4.58 15.50
N SER A 98 -25.01 4.42 16.77
CA SER A 98 -24.27 4.97 17.90
C SER A 98 -23.33 3.92 18.46
N ILE A 99 -22.05 4.20 18.47
CA ILE A 99 -21.00 3.33 19.01
C ILE A 99 -20.28 4.03 20.17
N VAL A 100 -19.74 3.24 21.09
CA VAL A 100 -18.90 3.75 22.18
C VAL A 100 -17.55 3.06 22.07
N VAL A 101 -16.50 3.83 21.92
CA VAL A 101 -15.11 3.35 21.80
C VAL A 101 -14.26 4.09 22.82
N ASN A 102 -13.64 3.35 23.75
CA ASN A 102 -12.84 3.93 24.84
C ASN A 102 -13.55 5.07 25.58
N GLU A 103 -14.83 4.83 25.98
CA GLU A 103 -15.67 5.78 26.69
C GLU A 103 -16.10 7.03 25.88
N VAL A 104 -15.70 7.13 24.61
CA VAL A 104 -16.11 8.19 23.70
C VAL A 104 -17.28 7.69 22.84
N SER A 105 -18.36 8.45 22.80
CA SER A 105 -19.52 8.14 21.95
C SER A 105 -19.35 8.76 20.57
N TYR A 106 -19.64 7.96 19.54
CA TYR A 106 -19.63 8.37 18.13
C TYR A 106 -20.96 8.01 17.47
N THR A 107 -21.38 8.83 16.52
CA THR A 107 -22.42 8.46 15.57
C THR A 107 -21.78 8.15 14.22
N VAL A 108 -22.00 6.95 13.71
CA VAL A 108 -21.61 6.53 12.35
C VAL A 108 -22.79 6.74 11.42
N SER A 109 -22.55 7.34 10.27
CA SER A 109 -23.55 7.60 9.23
C SER A 109 -22.96 7.50 7.84
N ASP A 110 -23.83 7.52 6.83
CA ASP A 110 -23.48 7.56 5.40
C ASP A 110 -22.49 6.44 5.01
N VAL A 111 -22.68 5.23 5.55
CA VAL A 111 -21.84 4.08 5.19
C VAL A 111 -22.24 3.57 3.83
N GLU A 112 -21.37 3.72 2.86
CA GLU A 112 -21.55 3.22 1.50
C GLU A 112 -20.20 2.80 0.91
N GLY A 113 -20.24 1.90 -0.06
CA GLY A 113 -19.02 1.51 -0.77
C GLY A 113 -19.24 0.41 -1.77
N THR A 114 -18.17 0.09 -2.47
CA THR A 114 -18.12 -0.99 -3.45
C THR A 114 -16.88 -1.86 -3.22
N VAL A 115 -17.01 -3.14 -3.53
CA VAL A 115 -15.90 -4.07 -3.61
C VAL A 115 -15.96 -4.80 -4.93
N GLU A 116 -14.92 -4.68 -5.72
CA GLU A 116 -14.81 -5.30 -7.03
C GLU A 116 -13.36 -5.76 -7.28
N ASN A 117 -13.19 -6.98 -7.77
CA ASN A 117 -11.86 -7.54 -8.11
C ASN A 117 -10.81 -7.39 -6.98
N GLY A 118 -11.24 -7.56 -5.71
CA GLY A 118 -10.36 -7.46 -4.56
C GLY A 118 -10.04 -6.01 -4.12
N LYS A 119 -10.60 -5.01 -4.79
CA LYS A 119 -10.47 -3.60 -4.43
C LYS A 119 -11.74 -3.10 -3.76
N ALA A 120 -11.60 -2.32 -2.71
CA ALA A 120 -12.70 -1.67 -2.00
C ALA A 120 -12.57 -0.15 -2.11
N ASP A 121 -13.71 0.49 -2.26
CA ASP A 121 -13.90 1.93 -2.14
C ASP A 121 -15.02 2.13 -1.12
N ILE A 122 -14.74 2.76 0.02
CA ILE A 122 -15.65 2.86 1.16
C ILE A 122 -15.69 4.28 1.66
N HIS A 123 -16.90 4.83 1.74
CA HIS A 123 -17.16 6.14 2.32
C HIS A 123 -18.00 5.97 3.60
N LEU A 124 -17.66 6.72 4.64
CA LEU A 124 -18.48 6.82 5.84
C LEU A 124 -18.20 8.13 6.59
N LYS A 125 -19.11 8.50 7.48
CA LYS A 125 -18.95 9.64 8.38
C LYS A 125 -18.98 9.19 9.83
N ILE A 126 -18.13 9.80 10.65
CA ILE A 126 -18.05 9.59 12.10
C ILE A 126 -18.22 10.94 12.78
N THR A 127 -19.18 11.05 13.67
CA THR A 127 -19.41 12.27 14.46
C THR A 127 -19.13 12.00 15.93
N PRO A 128 -17.99 12.46 16.49
CA PRO A 128 -17.76 12.40 17.92
C PRO A 128 -18.78 13.26 18.67
N ALA A 129 -19.45 12.70 19.68
CA ALA A 129 -20.50 13.40 20.43
C ALA A 129 -20.01 14.70 21.06
N ALA A 130 -18.75 14.72 21.52
CA ALA A 130 -18.13 15.90 22.15
C ALA A 130 -17.84 17.03 21.16
N MET A 131 -17.64 16.72 19.86
CA MET A 131 -17.28 17.71 18.84
C MET A 131 -18.48 18.19 18.04
N GLY A 132 -19.52 17.35 17.88
CA GLY A 132 -20.71 17.64 17.07
C GLY A 132 -20.46 17.89 15.59
N MET A 133 -19.22 17.67 15.12
CA MET A 133 -18.82 17.83 13.73
C MET A 133 -18.46 16.47 13.13
N ALA A 134 -19.00 16.21 11.93
CA ALA A 134 -18.72 14.98 11.20
C ALA A 134 -17.30 14.98 10.60
N ILE A 135 -16.63 13.87 10.75
CA ILE A 135 -15.38 13.51 10.07
C ILE A 135 -15.77 12.58 8.93
N SER A 136 -15.54 12.99 7.69
CA SER A 136 -15.69 12.11 6.53
C SER A 136 -14.44 11.26 6.35
N LEU A 137 -14.65 9.98 6.09
CA LEU A 137 -13.62 8.99 5.81
C LEU A 137 -13.86 8.45 4.41
N ASP A 138 -12.90 8.62 3.54
CA ASP A 138 -12.89 8.10 2.17
C ASP A 138 -11.73 7.10 2.06
N PHE A 139 -12.06 5.81 1.98
CA PHE A 139 -11.09 4.73 1.87
C PHE A 139 -11.08 4.18 0.45
N THR A 140 -9.89 4.03 -0.12
CA THR A 140 -9.69 3.35 -1.40
C THR A 140 -8.57 2.34 -1.26
N THR A 141 -8.79 1.12 -1.75
CA THR A 141 -7.72 0.12 -1.82
C THR A 141 -6.58 0.64 -2.66
N GLU A 142 -5.41 0.75 -2.04
CA GLU A 142 -4.18 1.16 -2.68
C GLU A 142 -3.07 0.20 -2.24
N TYR A 143 -2.40 -0.40 -3.19
CA TYR A 143 -1.30 -1.30 -2.89
C TYR A 143 0.01 -0.51 -2.70
N ALA A 144 0.99 -1.15 -2.06
CA ALA A 144 2.28 -0.49 -1.79
C ALA A 144 2.97 -0.02 -3.08
N ALA A 145 2.89 -0.83 -4.14
CA ALA A 145 3.45 -0.48 -5.45
C ALA A 145 2.78 0.76 -6.05
N ASP A 146 1.45 0.91 -5.95
CA ASP A 146 0.72 2.05 -6.53
C ASP A 146 1.21 3.39 -5.94
N ALA A 147 1.57 3.42 -4.66
CA ALA A 147 1.99 4.62 -3.96
C ALA A 147 3.38 5.17 -4.40
N VAL A 148 4.21 4.30 -4.99
CA VAL A 148 5.59 4.67 -5.37
C VAL A 148 5.81 4.78 -6.87
N VAL A 149 4.82 4.40 -7.68
CA VAL A 149 4.87 4.52 -9.15
C VAL A 149 5.00 5.97 -9.56
N GLY A 150 5.91 6.26 -10.47
CA GLY A 150 6.11 7.61 -11.00
C GLY A 150 7.53 7.93 -11.39
N LYS A 151 7.74 9.21 -11.70
CA LYS A 151 9.06 9.77 -11.94
C LYS A 151 9.46 10.65 -10.78
N TRP A 152 10.59 10.35 -10.20
CA TRP A 152 11.10 10.97 -8.99
C TRP A 152 12.39 11.74 -9.31
N ALA A 153 12.29 13.08 -9.46
CA ALA A 153 13.46 13.94 -9.63
C ALA A 153 14.10 14.22 -8.26
N GLY A 154 15.42 14.14 -8.19
CA GLY A 154 16.14 14.30 -6.94
C GLY A 154 17.66 14.37 -7.13
N ASN A 155 18.38 14.13 -6.05
CA ASN A 155 19.83 14.09 -6.04
C ASN A 155 20.34 12.73 -5.63
N LEU A 156 21.31 12.22 -6.37
CA LEU A 156 22.10 11.03 -6.03
C LEU A 156 23.38 11.48 -5.35
N ASN A 157 23.56 11.10 -4.10
CA ASN A 157 24.79 11.28 -3.33
C ASN A 157 25.58 9.95 -3.38
N MET A 158 26.85 10.01 -3.69
CA MET A 158 27.72 8.83 -3.73
C MET A 158 28.91 9.00 -2.81
N THR A 159 29.24 7.94 -2.07
CA THR A 159 30.41 7.85 -1.23
C THR A 159 31.22 6.64 -1.65
N VAL A 160 32.50 6.84 -1.93
CA VAL A 160 33.47 5.78 -2.26
C VAL A 160 34.31 5.49 -1.02
N GLU A 161 34.18 4.29 -0.48
CA GLU A 161 35.07 3.76 0.55
C GLU A 161 36.26 3.09 -0.12
N MET A 162 37.46 3.56 0.20
CA MET A 162 38.73 3.02 -0.30
C MET A 162 39.36 2.09 0.74
N GLY A 163 40.15 1.15 0.30
CA GLY A 163 40.92 0.28 1.20
C GLY A 163 41.68 1.10 2.26
N GLY A 164 41.59 0.67 3.54
CA GLY A 164 42.21 1.37 4.67
C GLY A 164 41.29 2.39 5.38
N GLY A 165 39.99 2.37 5.11
CA GLY A 165 38.99 3.17 5.83
C GLY A 165 38.91 4.63 5.42
N LYS A 166 39.46 4.99 4.28
CA LYS A 166 39.33 6.33 3.70
C LYS A 166 38.03 6.39 2.88
N THR A 167 37.25 7.44 3.06
CA THR A 167 36.04 7.74 2.28
C THR A 167 36.24 8.98 1.43
N MET A 168 35.64 9.00 0.25
CA MET A 168 35.58 10.14 -0.64
C MET A 168 34.10 10.38 -0.99
N GLU A 169 33.60 11.55 -0.64
CA GLU A 169 32.25 11.99 -1.04
C GLU A 169 32.32 12.62 -2.43
N MET A 170 31.38 12.27 -3.27
CA MET A 170 31.20 12.84 -4.60
C MET A 170 30.23 14.01 -4.56
N GLU A 171 30.36 14.95 -5.50
CA GLU A 171 29.36 16.00 -5.68
C GLU A 171 27.98 15.39 -5.97
N PRO A 172 26.89 15.91 -5.37
CA PRO A 172 25.54 15.43 -5.64
C PRO A 172 25.17 15.54 -7.12
N LEU A 173 24.63 14.48 -7.68
CA LEU A 173 24.18 14.43 -9.08
C LEU A 173 22.67 14.53 -9.13
N ALA A 174 22.16 15.53 -9.87
CA ALA A 174 20.74 15.58 -10.20
C ALA A 174 20.40 14.41 -11.13
N MET A 175 19.38 13.63 -10.79
CA MET A 175 18.90 12.53 -11.61
C MET A 175 17.40 12.29 -11.42
N THR A 176 16.81 11.54 -12.36
CA THR A 176 15.43 11.08 -12.28
C THR A 176 15.42 9.56 -12.17
N LEU A 177 14.68 9.05 -11.18
CA LEU A 177 14.31 7.64 -11.10
C LEU A 177 12.92 7.45 -11.69
N THR A 178 12.71 6.38 -12.44
CA THR A 178 11.38 5.95 -12.88
C THR A 178 11.03 4.67 -12.14
N VAL A 179 9.89 4.67 -11.46
CA VAL A 179 9.36 3.49 -10.77
C VAL A 179 8.11 3.04 -11.50
N GLU A 180 8.09 1.78 -11.93
CA GLU A 180 6.95 1.19 -12.64
C GLU A 180 6.44 -0.05 -11.91
N LYS A 181 5.13 -0.22 -11.89
CA LYS A 181 4.48 -1.35 -11.21
C LYS A 181 4.64 -2.64 -12.03
N ILE A 182 5.06 -3.73 -11.39
CA ILE A 182 4.98 -5.09 -11.91
C ILE A 182 3.69 -5.75 -11.40
N ASP A 183 3.48 -5.73 -10.09
CA ASP A 183 2.28 -6.21 -9.42
C ASP A 183 1.97 -5.35 -8.18
N ASP A 184 1.04 -5.78 -7.33
CA ASP A 184 0.57 -5.00 -6.18
C ASP A 184 1.64 -4.74 -5.10
N ASN A 185 2.70 -5.55 -5.08
CA ASN A 185 3.77 -5.48 -4.08
C ASN A 185 5.19 -5.49 -4.71
N THR A 186 5.28 -5.32 -6.02
CA THR A 186 6.55 -5.40 -6.74
C THR A 186 6.64 -4.32 -7.80
N VAL A 187 7.79 -3.67 -7.88
CA VAL A 187 8.08 -2.61 -8.84
C VAL A 187 9.42 -2.82 -9.55
N THR A 188 9.61 -2.14 -10.67
CA THR A 188 10.93 -1.88 -11.25
C THR A 188 11.40 -0.49 -10.85
N VAL A 189 12.71 -0.32 -10.73
CA VAL A 189 13.35 0.99 -10.52
C VAL A 189 14.36 1.21 -11.63
N THR A 190 14.12 2.21 -12.48
CA THR A 190 14.99 2.55 -13.60
C THR A 190 15.70 3.87 -13.33
N THR A 191 17.02 3.88 -13.52
CA THR A 191 17.84 5.08 -13.48
C THR A 191 18.04 5.62 -14.89
N GLU A 192 18.24 6.92 -15.04
CA GLU A 192 18.85 7.49 -16.24
C GLU A 192 20.38 7.31 -16.22
N GLU A 193 21.04 7.56 -17.33
CA GLU A 193 22.50 7.58 -17.41
C GLU A 193 23.06 8.70 -16.53
N PHE A 194 24.15 8.44 -15.81
CA PHE A 194 24.79 9.45 -14.97
C PHE A 194 26.33 9.32 -14.96
N ALA A 195 27.01 10.45 -14.76
CA ALA A 195 28.46 10.48 -14.62
C ALA A 195 28.85 10.25 -13.15
N ALA A 196 29.35 9.06 -12.84
CA ALA A 196 29.81 8.73 -11.48
C ALA A 196 31.13 9.39 -11.12
N MET A 197 32.02 9.63 -12.10
CA MET A 197 33.31 10.32 -11.97
C MET A 197 33.67 11.00 -13.31
N GLU A 198 34.68 11.86 -13.34
CA GLU A 198 35.08 12.64 -14.50
C GLU A 198 35.22 11.85 -15.82
N ASN A 199 35.58 10.55 -15.72
CA ASN A 199 35.72 9.67 -16.88
C ASN A 199 34.94 8.35 -16.75
N MET A 200 33.93 8.30 -15.88
CA MET A 200 33.12 7.13 -15.62
C MET A 200 31.64 7.45 -15.72
N THR A 201 31.07 7.17 -16.88
CA THR A 201 29.63 7.25 -17.10
C THR A 201 29.00 5.88 -16.86
N ILE A 202 27.94 5.85 -16.09
CA ILE A 202 27.13 4.66 -15.84
C ILE A 202 25.90 4.78 -16.72
N PRO A 203 25.71 3.88 -17.69
CA PRO A 203 24.51 3.87 -18.51
C PRO A 203 23.24 3.68 -17.69
N ALA A 204 22.10 4.11 -18.23
CA ALA A 204 20.80 3.79 -17.65
C ALA A 204 20.64 2.29 -17.41
N PHE A 205 20.04 1.92 -16.27
CA PHE A 205 19.80 0.53 -15.93
C PHE A 205 18.48 0.38 -15.15
N THR A 206 17.91 -0.82 -15.19
CA THR A 206 16.65 -1.15 -14.53
C THR A 206 16.89 -2.26 -13.51
N ILE A 207 16.46 -2.04 -12.30
CA ILE A 207 16.42 -3.04 -11.22
C ILE A 207 15.00 -3.58 -11.19
N GLU A 208 14.85 -4.86 -11.53
CA GLU A 208 13.57 -5.56 -11.52
C GLU A 208 13.28 -6.19 -10.15
N ASP A 209 12.05 -6.63 -9.92
CA ASP A 209 11.62 -7.38 -8.73
C ASP A 209 11.99 -6.70 -7.40
N VAL A 210 11.81 -5.40 -7.32
CA VAL A 210 11.95 -4.66 -6.06
C VAL A 210 10.66 -4.80 -5.27
N ALA A 211 10.74 -5.40 -4.09
CA ALA A 211 9.59 -5.54 -3.21
C ALA A 211 9.16 -4.19 -2.65
N ALA A 212 7.85 -3.92 -2.68
CA ALA A 212 7.23 -2.75 -2.08
C ALA A 212 6.29 -3.20 -0.96
N ALA A 213 6.43 -2.65 0.24
CA ALA A 213 5.62 -3.01 1.40
C ALA A 213 5.19 -1.77 2.18
N LYS A 214 3.96 -1.78 2.70
CA LYS A 214 3.47 -0.73 3.61
C LYS A 214 4.10 -0.89 4.99
N ALA A 215 4.64 0.19 5.54
CA ALA A 215 5.34 0.22 6.83
C ALA A 215 4.59 1.00 7.92
N GLY A 216 3.28 1.24 7.71
CA GLY A 216 2.43 2.01 8.61
C GLY A 216 2.43 3.53 8.33
N GLY A 217 1.38 4.22 8.73
CA GLY A 217 1.13 5.60 8.33
C GLY A 217 1.09 5.73 6.80
N ASN A 218 1.72 6.78 6.26
CA ASN A 218 1.84 6.99 4.80
C ASN A 218 3.21 6.55 4.28
N THR A 219 3.81 5.53 4.87
CA THR A 219 5.15 5.07 4.53
C THR A 219 5.09 3.76 3.73
N VAL A 220 5.80 3.73 2.62
CA VAL A 220 6.08 2.51 1.84
C VAL A 220 7.58 2.27 1.85
N THR A 221 7.98 1.05 2.13
CA THR A 221 9.38 0.61 2.04
C THR A 221 9.62 -0.17 0.77
N LEU A 222 10.78 0.03 0.19
CA LEU A 222 11.30 -0.77 -0.92
C LEU A 222 12.48 -1.60 -0.45
N SER A 223 12.60 -2.82 -0.96
CA SER A 223 13.74 -3.67 -0.65
C SER A 223 14.02 -4.67 -1.77
N LYS A 224 15.29 -5.05 -1.89
CA LYS A 224 15.73 -6.15 -2.71
C LYS A 224 17.00 -6.76 -2.07
N ASP A 225 17.07 -8.09 -2.06
CA ASP A 225 18.27 -8.80 -1.62
C ASP A 225 19.50 -8.44 -2.47
N ASP A 226 20.69 -8.70 -1.96
CA ASP A 226 21.93 -8.48 -2.69
C ASP A 226 21.90 -9.23 -4.04
N PHE A 227 22.27 -8.55 -5.11
CA PHE A 227 22.30 -9.11 -6.47
C PHE A 227 23.48 -8.56 -7.28
N SER A 228 23.69 -9.14 -8.46
CA SER A 228 24.64 -8.62 -9.43
C SER A 228 23.99 -8.45 -10.79
N MET A 229 24.40 -7.43 -11.52
CA MET A 229 23.94 -7.19 -12.88
C MET A 229 25.02 -6.59 -13.75
N VAL A 230 24.89 -6.75 -15.07
CA VAL A 230 25.79 -6.17 -16.06
C VAL A 230 25.24 -4.83 -16.51
N ILE A 231 26.06 -3.77 -16.36
CA ILE A 231 25.74 -2.40 -16.81
C ILE A 231 26.86 -1.94 -17.71
N GLY A 232 26.55 -1.58 -18.95
CA GLY A 232 27.56 -1.12 -19.91
C GLY A 232 28.71 -2.11 -20.18
N GLY A 233 28.44 -3.42 -20.05
CA GLY A 233 29.44 -4.48 -20.22
C GLY A 233 30.31 -4.76 -19.00
N SER A 234 30.11 -4.06 -17.89
CA SER A 234 30.80 -4.30 -16.61
C SER A 234 29.81 -4.95 -15.61
N ASN A 235 30.29 -5.88 -14.81
CA ASN A 235 29.51 -6.48 -13.76
C ASN A 235 29.57 -5.63 -12.49
N TYR A 236 28.40 -5.37 -11.91
CA TYR A 236 28.23 -4.60 -10.67
C TYR A 236 27.58 -5.47 -9.62
N LYS A 237 28.07 -5.39 -8.40
CA LYS A 237 27.44 -5.97 -7.23
C LYS A 237 26.62 -4.91 -6.52
N PHE A 238 25.32 -5.20 -6.33
CA PHE A 238 24.40 -4.39 -5.54
C PHE A 238 24.22 -5.00 -4.16
N THR A 239 24.24 -4.16 -3.14
CA THR A 239 24.07 -4.57 -1.75
C THR A 239 23.18 -3.60 -1.01
N SER A 240 22.46 -4.12 0.02
CA SER A 240 21.66 -3.28 0.93
C SER A 240 20.66 -2.37 0.20
N PHE A 241 20.02 -2.89 -0.86
CA PHE A 241 19.04 -2.12 -1.60
C PHE A 241 17.78 -1.91 -0.75
N THR A 242 17.59 -0.69 -0.27
CA THR A 242 16.43 -0.29 0.53
C THR A 242 15.93 1.08 0.10
N GLY A 243 14.63 1.31 0.21
CA GLY A 243 14.01 2.59 -0.08
C GLY A 243 12.87 2.90 0.87
N GLU A 244 12.52 4.17 0.94
CA GLU A 244 11.36 4.65 1.69
C GLU A 244 10.67 5.76 0.89
N TYR A 245 9.35 5.66 0.81
CA TYR A 245 8.49 6.74 0.38
C TYR A 245 7.62 7.17 1.55
N SER A 246 7.68 8.44 1.93
CA SER A 246 6.86 8.98 3.01
C SER A 246 6.62 10.47 2.77
N LYS A 247 5.36 10.90 2.89
CA LYS A 247 4.94 12.32 2.79
C LYS A 247 5.47 13.04 1.53
N GLY A 248 5.47 12.39 0.38
CA GLY A 248 5.94 12.97 -0.88
C GLY A 248 7.46 12.92 -1.07
N VAL A 249 8.22 12.44 -0.10
CA VAL A 249 9.68 12.26 -0.20
C VAL A 249 9.98 10.79 -0.51
N PHE A 250 10.76 10.55 -1.55
CA PHE A 250 11.26 9.24 -1.93
C PHE A 250 12.76 9.18 -1.70
N THR A 251 13.22 8.24 -0.89
CA THR A 251 14.63 8.00 -0.60
C THR A 251 15.00 6.57 -0.97
N LEU A 252 16.17 6.37 -1.56
CA LEU A 252 16.69 5.07 -1.93
C LEU A 252 18.15 4.95 -1.52
N HIS A 253 18.52 3.84 -0.88
CA HIS A 253 19.89 3.52 -0.45
C HIS A 253 20.33 2.22 -1.09
N PHE A 254 21.54 2.17 -1.64
CA PHE A 254 22.11 0.94 -2.17
C PHE A 254 23.64 1.03 -2.30
N GLY A 255 24.31 -0.09 -2.14
CA GLY A 255 25.69 -0.26 -2.59
C GLY A 255 25.70 -0.65 -4.07
N MET A 256 26.58 -0.04 -4.87
CA MET A 256 26.77 -0.38 -6.28
C MET A 256 28.25 -0.38 -6.63
N THR A 257 28.88 -1.53 -6.60
CA THR A 257 30.35 -1.63 -6.75
C THR A 257 30.70 -2.45 -7.97
N PRO A 258 31.42 -1.88 -8.95
CA PRO A 258 31.99 -2.64 -10.05
C PRO A 258 32.98 -3.72 -9.55
N ASP A 259 32.98 -4.91 -10.16
CA ASP A 259 33.87 -6.00 -9.75
C ASP A 259 35.36 -5.60 -9.74
N ALA A 260 35.79 -4.77 -10.70
CA ALA A 260 37.15 -4.25 -10.74
C ALA A 260 37.50 -3.42 -9.50
N MET A 261 36.57 -2.62 -8.99
CA MET A 261 36.77 -1.81 -7.78
C MET A 261 36.67 -2.67 -6.52
N ALA A 262 35.75 -3.64 -6.50
CA ALA A 262 35.61 -4.58 -5.41
C ALA A 262 36.91 -5.40 -5.19
N ALA A 263 37.59 -5.79 -6.28
CA ALA A 263 38.86 -6.47 -6.23
C ALA A 263 40.00 -5.61 -5.59
N MET A 264 39.86 -4.28 -5.61
CA MET A 264 40.76 -3.33 -4.93
C MET A 264 40.33 -3.01 -3.49
N GLY A 265 39.28 -3.67 -2.96
CA GLY A 265 38.74 -3.42 -1.64
C GLY A 265 37.94 -2.12 -1.55
N MET A 266 37.48 -1.60 -2.68
CA MET A 266 36.63 -0.37 -2.73
C MET A 266 35.16 -0.73 -2.68
N LYS A 267 34.35 0.17 -2.11
CA LYS A 267 32.88 0.07 -2.10
C LYS A 267 32.28 1.40 -2.47
N ILE A 268 31.18 1.38 -3.19
CA ILE A 268 30.39 2.58 -3.50
C ILE A 268 29.04 2.47 -2.83
N SER A 269 28.72 3.46 -2.02
CA SER A 269 27.39 3.63 -1.41
C SER A 269 26.67 4.78 -2.07
N CYS A 270 25.40 4.57 -2.44
CA CYS A 270 24.55 5.50 -3.13
C CYS A 270 23.33 5.84 -2.26
N THR A 271 22.97 7.11 -2.20
CA THR A 271 21.74 7.59 -1.58
C THR A 271 21.07 8.56 -2.55
N PHE A 272 19.89 8.17 -3.05
CA PHE A 272 19.02 9.05 -3.79
C PHE A 272 17.96 9.64 -2.87
N THR A 273 17.68 10.94 -3.00
CA THR A 273 16.58 11.59 -2.28
C THR A 273 15.92 12.61 -3.21
N THR A 274 14.59 12.56 -3.30
CA THR A 274 13.82 13.57 -4.02
C THR A 274 14.02 14.94 -3.41
N ALA A 275 14.07 15.98 -4.24
CA ALA A 275 13.96 17.33 -3.73
C ALA A 275 12.62 17.48 -3.01
N THR A 276 12.62 17.93 -1.78
CA THR A 276 11.40 18.38 -1.13
C THR A 276 10.82 19.50 -1.99
N SER A 277 9.59 19.31 -2.51
CA SER A 277 8.86 20.47 -3.04
C SER A 277 8.81 21.47 -1.90
N ALA A 278 9.40 22.65 -2.11
CA ALA A 278 9.20 23.77 -1.21
C ALA A 278 7.68 23.91 -1.05
N GLU A 279 7.17 23.79 0.18
CA GLU A 279 5.78 24.13 0.46
C GLU A 279 5.60 25.56 -0.03
N GLU A 280 4.68 25.73 -0.98
CA GLU A 280 4.19 27.08 -1.34
C GLU A 280 3.51 27.60 -0.07
N GLU A 281 4.16 28.62 0.54
CA GLU A 281 3.61 29.40 1.65
C GLU A 281 2.35 30.17 1.22
#